data_111785737ba44d9c58c669b5a3dd5bf3
#
_entry.id   111785737ba44d9c58c669b5a3dd5bf3
#
_cell.length_a   1.000
_cell.length_b   1.000
_cell.length_c   1.000
_cell.angle_alpha   90.00
_cell.angle_beta   90.00
_cell.angle_gamma   90.00
#
_symmetry.space_group_name_H-M   'P 1'
#
loop_
_entity.id
_entity.type
_entity.pdbx_description
1 polymer ?
#
loop_
_entity_poly.entity_id
_entity_poly.type
_entity_poly.pdbx_seq_one_letter_code
_entity_poly.pdbx_strand_id
1 'polypeptide(L)' 'MSEGDRILVFKSGDTESAVTARPKTFSTGSVGFMIFGKIVIDGKKYQFTGNAVEIGSKPKE' A
#
# COMPACT_ATOMS: atom_id res chain seq x y z
N MET A 1 -8.76 12.13 6.75
CA MET A 1 -7.99 10.87 6.73
C MET A 1 -8.59 9.90 7.72
N SER A 2 -8.79 8.65 7.31
CA SER A 2 -9.35 7.67 8.21
C SER A 2 -8.35 7.24 9.27
N GLU A 3 -8.86 6.88 10.42
CA GLU A 3 -8.01 6.38 11.49
C GLU A 3 -7.37 5.07 11.07
N GLY A 4 -6.07 4.94 11.27
CA GLY A 4 -5.35 3.75 10.88
C GLY A 4 -4.72 3.81 9.50
N ASP A 5 -5.07 4.81 8.69
CA ASP A 5 -4.41 4.97 7.40
C ASP A 5 -2.95 5.34 7.61
N ARG A 6 -2.12 4.88 6.68
CA ARG A 6 -0.69 5.16 6.69
C ARG A 6 -0.29 5.78 5.37
N ILE A 7 0.70 6.64 5.42
CA ILE A 7 1.25 7.24 4.22
C ILE A 7 2.60 6.56 3.95
N LEU A 8 2.73 6.02 2.76
CA LEU A 8 3.97 5.40 2.33
C LEU A 8 4.61 6.26 1.28
N VAL A 9 5.93 6.30 1.29
CA VAL A 9 6.68 7.06 0.32
C VAL A 9 7.27 6.07 -0.68
N PHE A 10 6.94 6.28 -1.94
CA PHE A 10 7.50 5.52 -3.05
C PHE A 10 8.63 6.35 -3.64
N LYS A 11 9.80 5.78 -3.74
CA LYS A 11 10.96 6.51 -4.23
C LYS A 11 11.48 5.86 -5.50
N SER A 12 11.63 6.68 -6.52
CA SER A 12 12.19 6.24 -7.79
C SER A 12 13.24 7.25 -8.21
N GLY A 13 14.51 6.87 -8.13
CA GLY A 13 15.59 7.80 -8.38
C GLY A 13 15.51 8.98 -7.43
N ASP A 14 15.41 10.17 -7.97
CA ASP A 14 15.31 11.39 -7.17
C ASP A 14 13.88 11.81 -6.91
N THR A 15 12.91 11.05 -7.38
CA THR A 15 11.51 11.40 -7.26
C THR A 15 10.85 10.61 -6.14
N GLU A 16 10.09 11.32 -5.30
CA GLU A 16 9.33 10.69 -4.22
C GLU A 16 7.85 10.93 -4.45
N SER A 17 7.07 9.90 -4.22
CA SER A 17 5.62 9.98 -4.35
C SER A 17 4.99 9.40 -3.10
N ALA A 18 3.89 9.99 -2.65
CA ALA A 18 3.18 9.50 -1.48
C ALA A 18 1.97 8.69 -1.92
N VAL A 19 1.79 7.53 -1.31
CA VAL A 19 0.63 6.69 -1.54
C VAL A 19 -0.02 6.40 -0.20
N THR A 20 -1.29 6.04 -0.24
CA THR A 20 -2.06 5.79 0.98
C THR A 20 -2.20 4.29 1.19
N ALA A 21 -1.94 3.84 2.41
CA ALA A 21 -2.15 2.45 2.81
C ALA A 21 -3.30 2.42 3.80
N ARG A 22 -4.38 1.74 3.44
CA ARG A 22 -5.57 1.64 4.27
C ARG A 22 -5.70 0.25 4.86
N PRO A 23 -5.91 0.12 6.16
CA PRO A 23 -6.04 -1.20 6.78
C PRO A 23 -7.16 -2.00 6.13
N LYS A 24 -6.91 -3.28 5.94
CA LYS A 24 -7.88 -4.17 5.30
C LYS A 24 -7.73 -5.58 5.83
N THR A 25 -8.85 -6.26 5.98
CA THR A 25 -8.88 -7.69 6.27
C THR A 25 -9.26 -8.42 4.99
N PHE A 26 -8.47 -9.40 4.62
CA PHE A 26 -8.68 -10.14 3.38
C PHE A 26 -9.57 -11.33 3.63
N SER A 27 -10.17 -11.85 2.56
CA SER A 27 -11.12 -12.95 2.66
C SER A 27 -10.49 -14.21 3.23
N THR A 28 -9.18 -14.36 3.14
CA THR A 28 -8.48 -15.51 3.70
C THR A 28 -8.23 -15.40 5.19
N GLY A 29 -8.61 -14.29 5.80
CA GLY A 29 -8.34 -14.06 7.22
C GLY A 29 -7.05 -13.31 7.50
N SER A 30 -6.24 -13.08 6.48
CA SER A 30 -5.03 -12.29 6.64
C SER A 30 -5.39 -10.82 6.81
N VAL A 31 -4.51 -10.09 7.48
CA VAL A 31 -4.69 -8.64 7.63
C VAL A 31 -3.55 -7.92 6.95
N GLY A 32 -3.80 -6.69 6.57
CA GLY A 32 -2.78 -5.90 5.91
C GLY A 32 -3.34 -4.56 5.50
N PHE A 33 -2.88 -4.08 4.36
CA PHE A 33 -3.27 -2.77 3.87
C PHE A 33 -3.56 -2.82 2.39
N MET A 34 -4.55 -2.04 1.97
CA MET A 34 -4.77 -1.77 0.56
C MET A 34 -4.05 -0.47 0.24
N ILE A 35 -3.19 -0.51 -0.76
CA ILE A 35 -2.35 0.62 -1.11
C ILE A 35 -2.81 1.20 -2.42
N PHE A 36 -2.96 2.52 -2.47
CA PHE A 36 -3.39 3.18 -3.69
C PHE A 36 -2.85 4.61 -3.70
N GLY A 37 -2.64 5.11 -4.90
CA GLY A 37 -2.13 6.46 -5.08
C GLY A 37 -1.55 6.62 -6.46
N LYS A 38 -0.86 7.73 -6.65
CA LYS A 38 -0.18 8.00 -7.92
C LYS A 38 1.30 8.12 -7.65
N ILE A 39 2.08 7.54 -8.55
CA ILE A 39 3.54 7.57 -8.43
C ILE A 39 4.11 8.10 -9.73
N VAL A 40 5.35 8.59 -9.63
CA VAL A 40 6.06 9.10 -10.79
C VAL A 40 7.32 8.27 -10.98
N ILE A 41 7.48 7.71 -12.17
CA ILE A 41 8.65 6.94 -12.53
C ILE A 41 9.18 7.49 -13.84
N ASP A 42 10.45 7.90 -13.85
CA ASP A 42 11.09 8.44 -15.05
C ASP A 42 10.29 9.58 -15.67
N GLY A 43 9.73 10.44 -14.81
CA GLY A 43 8.99 11.61 -15.27
C GLY A 43 7.59 11.32 -15.75
N LYS A 44 7.13 10.07 -15.65
CA LYS A 44 5.79 9.70 -16.08
C LYS A 44 4.95 9.32 -14.88
N LYS A 45 3.67 9.68 -14.94
CA LYS A 45 2.74 9.40 -13.85
C LYS A 45 2.07 8.05 -14.05
N TYR A 46 1.96 7.31 -12.96
CA TYR A 46 1.31 6.00 -12.96
C TYR A 46 0.33 5.92 -11.82
N GLN A 47 -0.74 5.18 -12.04
CA GLN A 47 -1.64 4.86 -10.94
C GLN A 47 -1.17 3.57 -10.30
N PHE A 48 -0.97 3.64 -8.97
CA PHE A 48 -0.48 2.49 -8.22
C PHE A 48 -1.62 1.93 -7.38
N THR A 49 -1.85 0.62 -7.48
CA THR A 49 -2.79 -0.09 -6.61
C THR A 49 -2.18 -1.42 -6.25
N GLY A 50 -2.40 -1.85 -5.02
CA GLY A 50 -1.86 -3.12 -4.60
C GLY A 50 -2.26 -3.43 -3.17
N ASN A 51 -1.76 -4.55 -2.68
CA ASN A 51 -2.04 -5.00 -1.33
C ASN A 51 -0.74 -5.34 -0.63
N ALA A 52 -0.68 -5.00 0.67
CA ALA A 52 0.39 -5.43 1.54
C ALA A 52 -0.22 -6.37 2.56
N VAL A 53 0.23 -7.61 2.57
CA VAL A 53 -0.30 -8.63 3.47
C VAL A 53 0.71 -8.89 4.57
N GLU A 54 0.25 -8.82 5.81
CA GLU A 54 1.13 -9.04 6.93
C GLU A 54 1.61 -10.49 6.95
N ILE A 55 2.92 -10.67 7.01
CA ILE A 55 3.50 -11.99 7.04
C ILE A 55 3.20 -12.64 8.39
N GLY A 56 2.65 -13.84 8.34
CA GLY A 56 2.32 -14.58 9.55
C GLY A 56 0.96 -14.26 10.12
N SER A 57 0.17 -13.38 9.49
CA SER A 57 -1.15 -13.04 10.00
C SER A 57 -2.20 -14.06 9.60
N LYS A 58 -1.91 -14.88 8.58
CA LYS A 58 -2.89 -15.86 8.13
C LYS A 58 -3.08 -16.94 9.19
N PRO A 59 -4.33 -17.27 9.54
CA PRO A 59 -4.56 -18.32 10.55
C PRO A 59 -3.95 -19.65 10.12
N LYS A 60 -3.41 -20.36 11.08
CA LYS A 60 -2.94 -21.71 10.84
C LYS A 60 -4.12 -22.64 10.71
N GLU A 61 -3.98 -23.55 9.82
CA GLU A 61 -5.01 -24.56 9.64
C GLU A 61 -4.73 -25.81 10.41
#